data_f611f4be77c9cd5e8c32386972de890d
#
_entry.id   f611f4be77c9cd5e8c32386972de890d
#
_cell.length_a   1.000
_cell.length_b   1.000
_cell.length_c   1.000
_cell.angle_alpha   90.00
_cell.angle_beta   90.00
_cell.angle_gamma   90.00
#
_symmetry.space_group_name_H-M   'P 1'
#
loop_
_entity.id
_entity.type
_entity.pdbx_description
1 polymer ?
#
loop_
_entity_poly.entity_id
_entity_poly.type
_entity_poly.pdbx_seq_one_letter_code
_entity_poly.pdbx_strand_id
1 'polypeptide(L)' 'EVANSHREKITAKLQAMVAASGAQDPEMVTEKLNLLIDGTIVTAMVTANSEIAHIGKLAAGDILRNAQ' A
#
# COMPACT_ATOMS: atom_id res chain seq x y z
N GLU A 1 6.86 -17.22 -10.57
CA GLU A 1 5.90 -17.75 -9.60
C GLU A 1 4.60 -16.94 -9.65
N VAL A 2 3.46 -17.61 -9.51
CA VAL A 2 2.13 -16.99 -9.62
C VAL A 2 1.94 -15.85 -8.63
N ALA A 3 2.37 -16.03 -7.38
CA ALA A 3 2.22 -15.03 -6.33
C ALA A 3 3.02 -13.76 -6.65
N ASN A 4 4.23 -13.91 -7.13
CA ASN A 4 5.07 -12.78 -7.51
C ASN A 4 4.52 -12.04 -8.72
N SER A 5 4.01 -12.77 -9.69
CA SER A 5 3.40 -12.19 -10.88
C SER A 5 2.20 -11.33 -10.53
N HIS A 6 1.35 -11.84 -9.63
CA HIS A 6 0.18 -11.09 -9.15
C HIS A 6 0.60 -9.83 -8.39
N ARG A 7 1.60 -9.95 -7.53
CA ARG A 7 2.14 -8.83 -6.77
C ARG A 7 2.72 -7.76 -7.69
N GLU A 8 3.43 -8.15 -8.74
CA GLU A 8 3.99 -7.21 -9.70
C GLU A 8 2.91 -6.42 -10.42
N LYS A 9 1.81 -7.06 -10.78
CA LYS A 9 0.68 -6.39 -11.43
C LYS A 9 0.04 -5.37 -10.51
N ILE A 10 -0.16 -5.73 -9.24
CA ILE A 10 -0.73 -4.83 -8.24
C ILE A 10 0.20 -3.65 -8.02
N THR A 11 1.49 -3.89 -7.91
CA THR A 11 2.49 -2.85 -7.70
C THR A 11 2.52 -1.87 -8.87
N ALA A 12 2.44 -2.38 -10.11
CA ALA A 12 2.44 -1.53 -11.30
C ALA A 12 1.21 -0.62 -11.33
N LYS A 13 0.03 -1.15 -11.01
CA LYS A 13 -1.20 -0.36 -10.94
C LYS A 13 -1.13 0.68 -9.84
N LEU A 14 -0.63 0.29 -8.68
CA LEU A 14 -0.49 1.19 -7.54
C LEU A 14 0.47 2.33 -7.87
N GLN A 15 1.60 2.02 -8.51
CA GLN A 15 2.58 3.02 -8.91
C GLN A 15 1.99 4.02 -9.90
N ALA A 16 1.19 3.55 -10.85
CA ALA A 16 0.54 4.42 -11.82
C ALA A 16 -0.44 5.37 -11.12
N MET A 17 -1.21 4.86 -10.15
CA MET A 17 -2.16 5.67 -9.38
C MET A 17 -1.44 6.71 -8.54
N VAL A 18 -0.34 6.32 -7.90
CA VAL A 18 0.46 7.22 -7.07
C VAL A 18 1.07 8.33 -7.93
N ALA A 19 1.60 7.98 -9.09
CA ALA A 19 2.16 8.97 -10.02
C ALA A 19 1.10 9.94 -10.49
N ALA A 20 -0.10 9.44 -10.78
CA ALA A 20 -1.21 10.28 -11.24
C ALA A 20 -1.70 11.24 -10.15
N SER A 21 -1.48 10.91 -8.87
CA SER A 21 -1.89 11.77 -7.76
C SER A 21 -0.96 12.96 -7.53
N GLY A 22 0.16 13.04 -8.27
CA GLY A 22 1.12 14.14 -8.13
C GLY A 22 2.19 13.92 -7.08
N ALA A 23 2.39 12.70 -6.63
CA ALA A 23 3.43 12.38 -5.65
C ALA A 23 4.82 12.70 -6.20
N GLN A 24 5.70 13.26 -5.37
CA GLN A 24 7.03 13.67 -5.79
C GLN A 24 7.97 12.51 -6.06
N ASP A 25 7.83 11.43 -5.31
CA ASP A 25 8.62 10.22 -5.52
C ASP A 25 7.68 9.02 -5.57
N PRO A 26 7.05 8.76 -6.73
CA PRO A 26 6.03 7.72 -6.84
C PRO A 26 6.56 6.33 -6.49
N GLU A 27 7.83 6.05 -6.82
CA GLU A 27 8.44 4.76 -6.56
C GLU A 27 8.55 4.49 -5.06
N MET A 28 9.06 5.47 -4.32
CA MET A 28 9.20 5.36 -2.87
C MET A 28 7.84 5.29 -2.18
N VAL A 29 6.88 6.11 -2.63
CA VAL A 29 5.52 6.10 -2.08
C VAL A 29 4.87 4.74 -2.31
N THR A 30 5.04 4.17 -3.50
CA THR A 30 4.51 2.85 -3.83
C THR A 30 5.11 1.77 -2.91
N GLU A 31 6.41 1.83 -2.66
CA GLU A 31 7.08 0.90 -1.74
C GLU A 31 6.52 1.01 -0.32
N LYS A 32 6.33 2.23 0.16
CA LYS A 32 5.73 2.46 1.48
C LYS A 32 4.33 1.88 1.57
N LEU A 33 3.52 2.09 0.54
CA LEU A 33 2.16 1.54 0.50
C LEU A 33 2.16 0.02 0.44
N ASN A 34 3.07 -0.58 -0.33
CA ASN A 34 3.19 -2.04 -0.39
C ASN A 34 3.54 -2.62 0.98
N LEU A 35 4.49 -2.01 1.68
CA LEU A 35 4.88 -2.46 3.02
C LEU A 35 3.70 -2.34 3.99
N LEU A 36 2.96 -1.24 3.90
CA LEU A 36 1.80 -1.04 4.75
C LEU A 36 0.71 -2.07 4.47
N ILE A 37 0.41 -2.32 3.20
CA ILE A 37 -0.61 -3.30 2.81
C ILE A 37 -0.23 -4.69 3.32
N ASP A 38 1.01 -5.10 3.09
CA ASP A 38 1.49 -6.41 3.54
C ASP A 38 1.40 -6.53 5.06
N GLY A 39 1.86 -5.52 5.79
CA GLY A 39 1.80 -5.51 7.24
C GLY A 39 0.38 -5.51 7.76
N THR A 40 -0.51 -4.77 7.12
CA THR A 40 -1.92 -4.72 7.48
C THR A 40 -2.58 -6.09 7.34
N ILE A 41 -2.32 -6.77 6.22
CA ILE A 41 -2.89 -8.10 5.97
C ILE A 41 -2.40 -9.10 7.02
N VAL A 42 -1.08 -9.14 7.25
CA VAL A 42 -0.50 -10.09 8.21
C VAL A 42 -1.02 -9.81 9.63
N THR A 43 -1.04 -8.54 10.03
CA THR A 43 -1.52 -8.17 11.36
C THR A 43 -2.98 -8.53 11.55
N ALA A 44 -3.81 -8.27 10.54
CA ALA A 44 -5.23 -8.62 10.60
C ALA A 44 -5.43 -10.12 10.73
N MET A 45 -4.62 -10.92 10.02
CA MET A 45 -4.72 -12.38 10.10
C MET A 45 -4.30 -12.91 11.46
N VAL A 46 -3.20 -12.37 12.00
CA VAL A 46 -2.66 -12.84 13.28
C VAL A 46 -3.56 -12.45 14.46
N THR A 47 -4.10 -11.23 14.43
CA THR A 47 -4.91 -10.72 15.55
C THR A 47 -6.40 -10.97 15.38
N ALA A 48 -6.84 -11.36 14.18
CA ALA A 48 -8.25 -11.51 13.82
C ALA A 48 -9.06 -10.23 14.13
N ASN A 49 -8.44 -9.07 13.96
CA ASN A 49 -9.03 -7.79 14.31
C ASN A 49 -9.33 -6.98 13.04
N SER A 50 -10.61 -6.79 12.74
CA SER A 50 -11.04 -6.06 11.54
C SER A 50 -10.69 -4.56 11.59
N GLU A 51 -10.44 -4.01 12.76
CA GLU A 51 -10.01 -2.61 12.91
C GLU A 51 -8.67 -2.35 12.24
N ILE A 52 -7.83 -3.38 12.09
CA ILE A 52 -6.53 -3.26 11.45
C ILE A 52 -6.66 -2.76 10.02
N ALA A 53 -7.68 -3.25 9.29
CA ALA A 53 -7.91 -2.79 7.91
C ALA A 53 -8.25 -1.30 7.86
N HIS A 54 -9.03 -0.82 8.82
CA HIS A 54 -9.37 0.60 8.92
C HIS A 54 -8.15 1.45 9.25
N ILE A 55 -7.34 1.01 10.19
CA ILE A 55 -6.10 1.69 10.56
C ILE A 55 -5.15 1.75 9.36
N GLY A 56 -5.03 0.65 8.62
CA GLY A 56 -4.20 0.61 7.41
C GLY A 56 -4.66 1.61 6.37
N LYS A 57 -5.97 1.74 6.20
CA LYS A 57 -6.55 2.70 5.26
C LYS A 57 -6.20 4.14 5.66
N LEU A 58 -6.30 4.47 6.93
CA LEU A 58 -5.95 5.80 7.43
C LEU A 58 -4.46 6.10 7.23
N ALA A 59 -3.61 5.11 7.52
CA ALA A 59 -2.16 5.25 7.34
C ALA A 59 -1.81 5.45 5.86
N ALA A 60 -2.47 4.74 4.96
CA ALA A 60 -2.26 4.91 3.52
C ALA A 60 -2.61 6.32 3.08
N GLY A 61 -3.72 6.86 3.60
CA GLY A 61 -4.12 8.24 3.32
C GLY A 61 -3.07 9.25 3.78
N ASP A 62 -2.50 9.02 4.97
CA ASP A 62 -1.44 9.88 5.50
C ASP A 62 -0.20 9.86 4.62
N ILE A 63 0.21 8.68 4.16
CA ILE A 63 1.36 8.53 3.27
C ILE A 63 1.13 9.32 1.98
N LEU A 64 -0.04 9.21 1.38
CA LEU A 64 -0.36 9.91 0.14
C LEU A 64 -0.38 11.42 0.32
N ARG A 65 -0.97 11.91 1.41
CA ARG A 65 -1.00 13.35 1.68
C ARG A 65 0.40 13.91 1.89
N ASN A 66 1.25 13.20 2.60
CA ASN A 66 2.62 13.66 2.89
C ASN A 66 3.55 13.55 1.68
N ALA A 67 3.16 12.80 0.66
CA ALA A 67 3.95 12.63 -0.55
C ALA A 67 3.82 13.81 -1.53
N GLN A 68 2.83 14.65 -1.35
CA GLN A 68 2.58 15.83 -2.21
C GLN A 68 3.20 17.11 -1.63
#